data_8edfbd5457bd017e8c130475cf96b4f1
#
_entry.id   8edfbd5457bd017e8c130475cf96b4f1
#
_cell.length_a   1.000
_cell.length_b   1.000
_cell.length_c   1.000
_cell.angle_alpha   90.00
_cell.angle_beta   90.00
_cell.angle_gamma   90.00
#
_symmetry.space_group_name_H-M   'P 1'
#
loop_
_entity.id
_entity.type
_entity.pdbx_description
1 polymer ?
#
loop_
_entity_poly.entity_id
_entity_poly.type
_entity_poly.pdbx_seq_one_letter_code
_entity_poly.pdbx_strand_id
1 'polypeptide(L)'
;MILIADVHGAVTKLRALVAATDEQLVVLGDLINFVDYRTMDGILAELAGRDWVRRLIQLRTEGRIDEARALWSKVREGDANDLQQRTADLIEAAYEEICGALEGADAVVTFGNVDRLEVLQRYLPEGNTFIEAGLLEIEGWAVGVVGGGVPSGLRVPGELSDDEMARRLSALGPVEILCTHVPPAVPQLQRDVVGGTQKGSQAVLEYVLEHRPQFHYFGDIHQPQAINWVVGDTLCKNAGYFRATGRGVHHPAA
;
A
#
# COMPACT_ATOMS: atom_id res chain seq x y z
N MET A 1 3.56 7.96 -17.45
CA MET A 1 3.47 7.91 -15.96
C MET A 1 4.25 6.76 -15.37
N ILE A 2 4.72 6.91 -14.13
CA ILE A 2 5.42 5.86 -13.37
C ILE A 2 4.59 5.47 -12.16
N LEU A 3 4.32 4.17 -11.99
CA LEU A 3 3.55 3.64 -10.86
C LEU A 3 4.50 2.97 -9.86
N ILE A 4 4.29 3.27 -8.57
CA ILE A 4 5.02 2.65 -7.46
C ILE A 4 4.03 2.25 -6.35
N ALA A 5 4.36 1.20 -5.61
CA ALA A 5 3.62 0.76 -4.43
C ALA A 5 4.58 0.26 -3.36
N ASP A 6 4.10 0.18 -2.13
CA ASP A 6 4.85 -0.40 -1.01
C ASP A 6 6.19 0.33 -0.78
N VAL A 7 6.08 1.64 -0.58
CA VAL A 7 7.22 2.55 -0.39
C VAL A 7 7.89 2.31 0.96
N HIS A 8 7.08 2.08 2.00
CA HIS A 8 7.51 1.70 3.35
C HIS A 8 8.74 2.47 3.85
N GLY A 9 8.68 3.81 3.79
CA GLY A 9 9.74 4.69 4.29
C GLY A 9 11.05 4.66 3.50
N ALA A 10 11.03 4.24 2.23
CA ALA A 10 12.23 4.25 1.38
C ALA A 10 12.56 5.66 0.84
N VAL A 11 12.70 6.63 1.73
CA VAL A 11 12.88 8.07 1.45
C VAL A 11 13.99 8.35 0.44
N THR A 12 15.18 7.77 0.66
CA THR A 12 16.33 7.99 -0.24
C THR A 12 16.05 7.52 -1.67
N LYS A 13 15.35 6.36 -1.80
CA LYS A 13 15.00 5.81 -3.11
C LYS A 13 13.92 6.65 -3.79
N LEU A 14 12.94 7.13 -3.00
CA LEU A 14 11.88 7.98 -3.53
C LEU A 14 12.44 9.32 -4.01
N ARG A 15 13.29 9.97 -3.22
CA ARG A 15 14.01 11.20 -3.66
C ARG A 15 14.82 10.97 -4.94
N ALA A 16 15.50 9.83 -5.04
CA ALA A 16 16.27 9.50 -6.24
C ALA A 16 15.36 9.30 -7.47
N LEU A 17 14.19 8.69 -7.29
CA LEU A 17 13.21 8.55 -8.38
C LEU A 17 12.66 9.91 -8.80
N VAL A 18 12.21 10.73 -7.86
CA VAL A 18 11.69 12.08 -8.14
C VAL A 18 12.73 12.94 -8.86
N ALA A 19 13.99 12.88 -8.44
CA ALA A 19 15.08 13.63 -9.09
C ALA A 19 15.47 13.11 -10.50
N ALA A 20 15.07 11.90 -10.84
CA ALA A 20 15.44 11.24 -12.10
C ALA A 20 14.36 11.30 -13.18
N THR A 21 13.16 11.83 -12.89
CA THR A 21 12.04 11.85 -13.85
C THR A 21 11.20 13.10 -13.73
N ASP A 22 10.68 13.55 -14.87
CA ASP A 22 9.61 14.55 -14.96
C ASP A 22 8.24 13.90 -15.25
N GLU A 23 8.19 12.56 -15.29
CA GLU A 23 6.92 11.84 -15.50
C GLU A 23 6.04 11.93 -14.24
N GLN A 24 4.72 11.99 -14.44
CA GLN A 24 3.76 11.94 -13.35
C GLN A 24 3.88 10.62 -12.58
N LEU A 25 3.95 10.70 -11.25
CA LEU A 25 4.01 9.54 -10.38
C LEU A 25 2.60 9.13 -9.92
N VAL A 26 2.36 7.83 -9.84
CA VAL A 26 1.14 7.26 -9.22
C VAL A 26 1.60 6.35 -8.08
N VAL A 27 1.37 6.80 -6.83
CA VAL A 27 1.78 6.08 -5.61
C VAL A 27 0.59 5.32 -5.05
N LEU A 28 0.66 3.99 -5.10
CA LEU A 28 -0.44 3.09 -4.78
C LEU A 28 -0.50 2.68 -3.30
N GLY A 29 0.03 3.51 -2.39
CA GLY A 29 -0.11 3.31 -0.95
C GLY A 29 1.06 2.59 -0.29
N ASP A 30 0.90 2.36 1.02
CA ASP A 30 1.89 1.86 1.97
C ASP A 30 3.16 2.72 1.98
N LEU A 31 2.97 4.02 2.29
CA LEU A 31 4.06 5.00 2.30
C LEU A 31 4.99 4.83 3.49
N ILE A 32 4.45 4.63 4.70
CA ILE A 32 5.25 4.51 5.92
C ILE A 32 5.67 3.07 6.22
N ASN A 33 6.81 2.90 6.88
CA ASN A 33 7.25 1.61 7.39
C ASN A 33 6.69 1.39 8.79
N PHE A 34 5.49 0.84 8.90
CA PHE A 34 4.94 0.48 10.19
C PHE A 34 5.65 -0.75 10.77
N VAL A 35 5.88 -1.77 9.95
CA VAL A 35 6.72 -2.92 10.28
C VAL A 35 7.19 -3.64 9.00
N ASP A 36 8.48 -3.88 8.87
CA ASP A 36 9.04 -4.74 7.83
C ASP A 36 9.44 -6.10 8.45
N TYR A 37 8.81 -7.16 7.94
CA TYR A 37 9.02 -8.53 8.44
C TYR A 37 10.34 -9.15 8.01
N ARG A 38 11.07 -8.54 7.08
CA ARG A 38 12.38 -9.02 6.62
C ARG A 38 13.52 -8.38 7.41
N THR A 39 13.45 -7.07 7.56
CA THR A 39 14.50 -6.29 8.25
C THR A 39 14.24 -6.14 9.72
N MET A 40 13.03 -6.52 10.20
CA MET A 40 12.59 -6.38 11.59
C MET A 40 12.71 -4.93 12.08
N ASP A 41 12.41 -3.97 11.21
CA ASP A 41 12.44 -2.55 11.50
C ASP A 41 11.06 -1.88 11.30
N GLY A 42 11.02 -0.57 11.45
CA GLY A 42 9.82 0.25 11.36
C GLY A 42 9.32 0.70 12.74
N ILE A 43 8.22 1.44 12.72
CA ILE A 43 7.63 2.08 13.91
C ILE A 43 7.42 1.07 15.05
N LEU A 44 6.94 -0.13 14.75
CA LEU A 44 6.76 -1.17 15.77
C LEU A 44 8.07 -1.61 16.42
N ALA A 45 9.15 -1.68 15.66
CA ALA A 45 10.45 -2.05 16.20
C ALA A 45 11.05 -0.95 17.08
N GLU A 46 10.74 0.30 16.81
CA GLU A 46 11.14 1.45 17.65
C GLU A 46 10.35 1.49 18.97
N LEU A 47 9.07 1.12 18.93
CA LEU A 47 8.20 1.11 20.11
C LEU A 47 8.45 -0.10 21.03
N ALA A 48 8.58 -1.30 20.47
CA ALA A 48 8.59 -2.55 21.22
C ALA A 48 9.92 -3.34 21.13
N GLY A 49 10.82 -2.92 20.26
CA GLY A 49 12.10 -3.58 20.00
C GLY A 49 12.04 -4.69 18.94
N ARG A 50 13.19 -4.93 18.30
CA ARG A 50 13.30 -5.92 17.20
C ARG A 50 12.99 -7.36 17.63
N ASP A 51 13.33 -7.73 18.85
CA ASP A 51 13.05 -9.09 19.36
C ASP A 51 11.56 -9.32 19.56
N TRP A 52 10.86 -8.29 19.98
CA TRP A 52 9.41 -8.30 20.06
C TRP A 52 8.77 -8.48 18.67
N VAL A 53 9.24 -7.72 17.66
CA VAL A 53 8.78 -7.87 16.28
C VAL A 53 9.04 -9.28 15.76
N ARG A 54 10.24 -9.85 16.00
CA ARG A 54 10.57 -11.22 15.62
C ARG A 54 9.60 -12.23 16.25
N ARG A 55 9.27 -12.06 17.53
CA ARG A 55 8.31 -12.93 18.21
C ARG A 55 6.91 -12.80 17.65
N LEU A 56 6.47 -11.58 17.35
CA LEU A 56 5.19 -11.34 16.70
C LEU A 56 5.08 -12.06 15.35
N ILE A 57 6.10 -11.93 14.52
CA ILE A 57 6.17 -12.58 13.21
C ILE A 57 6.09 -14.09 13.36
N GLN A 58 6.90 -14.67 14.25
CA GLN A 58 6.91 -16.10 14.52
C GLN A 58 5.49 -16.61 14.88
N LEU A 59 4.82 -15.95 15.83
CA LEU A 59 3.47 -16.33 16.26
C LEU A 59 2.46 -16.26 15.12
N ARG A 60 2.56 -15.25 14.26
CA ARG A 60 1.68 -15.11 13.09
C ARG A 60 1.94 -16.19 12.05
N THR A 61 3.20 -16.50 11.76
CA THR A 61 3.59 -17.54 10.81
C THR A 61 3.16 -18.94 11.30
N GLU A 62 3.19 -19.17 12.62
CA GLU A 62 2.72 -20.40 13.26
C GLU A 62 1.17 -20.45 13.40
N GLY A 63 0.43 -19.42 12.96
CA GLY A 63 -1.02 -19.33 13.11
C GLY A 63 -1.51 -19.11 14.55
N ARG A 64 -0.62 -18.76 15.48
CA ARG A 64 -0.90 -18.53 16.92
C ARG A 64 -1.41 -17.10 17.17
N ILE A 65 -2.55 -16.78 16.55
CA ILE A 65 -3.09 -15.42 16.51
C ILE A 65 -3.45 -14.87 17.89
N ASP A 66 -3.98 -15.71 18.78
CA ASP A 66 -4.35 -15.26 20.14
C ASP A 66 -3.11 -14.90 20.97
N GLU A 67 -2.00 -15.63 20.81
CA GLU A 67 -0.74 -15.29 21.47
C GLU A 67 -0.10 -14.03 20.85
N ALA A 68 -0.25 -13.83 19.56
CA ALA A 68 0.18 -12.58 18.91
C ALA A 68 -0.63 -11.38 19.46
N ARG A 69 -1.94 -11.54 19.68
CA ARG A 69 -2.78 -10.51 20.35
C ARG A 69 -2.36 -10.28 21.81
N ALA A 70 -2.08 -11.36 22.55
CA ALA A 70 -1.61 -11.26 23.94
C ALA A 70 -0.24 -10.56 24.05
N LEU A 71 0.63 -10.74 23.06
CA LEU A 71 1.91 -10.03 22.97
C LEU A 71 1.72 -8.52 22.85
N TRP A 72 0.70 -8.09 22.08
CA TRP A 72 0.29 -6.68 21.98
C TRP A 72 -0.25 -6.11 23.29
N SER A 73 -1.01 -6.91 24.04
CA SER A 73 -1.56 -6.46 25.34
C SER A 73 -0.45 -6.08 26.30
N LYS A 74 0.65 -6.84 26.33
CA LYS A 74 1.81 -6.56 27.19
C LYS A 74 2.52 -5.24 26.87
N VAL A 75 2.55 -4.83 25.61
CA VAL A 75 3.11 -3.51 25.23
C VAL A 75 2.22 -2.37 25.76
N ARG A 76 0.91 -2.62 25.90
CA ARG A 76 -0.08 -1.66 26.41
C ARG A 76 -0.19 -1.62 27.95
N GLU A 77 0.42 -2.58 28.67
CA GLU A 77 0.41 -2.63 30.14
C GLU A 77 1.28 -1.55 30.80
N GLY A 78 2.12 -0.84 30.01
CA GLY A 78 2.81 0.38 30.44
C GLY A 78 1.89 1.62 30.47
N ASP A 79 2.48 2.80 30.49
CA ASP A 79 1.70 4.03 30.34
C ASP A 79 1.08 4.10 28.94
N ALA A 80 -0.23 3.80 28.87
CA ALA A 80 -0.94 3.75 27.60
C ALA A 80 -0.94 5.12 26.87
N ASN A 81 -0.92 6.22 27.62
CA ASN A 81 -0.89 7.57 27.05
C ASN A 81 0.48 7.88 26.45
N ASP A 82 1.58 7.52 27.15
CA ASP A 82 2.94 7.68 26.63
C ASP A 82 3.14 6.84 25.35
N LEU A 83 2.69 5.58 25.35
CA LEU A 83 2.78 4.73 24.17
C LEU A 83 1.98 5.29 22.99
N GLN A 84 0.77 5.79 23.25
CA GLN A 84 -0.07 6.39 22.20
C GLN A 84 0.59 7.64 21.63
N GLN A 85 1.10 8.53 22.49
CA GLN A 85 1.80 9.75 22.04
C GLN A 85 3.04 9.42 21.22
N ARG A 86 3.91 8.54 21.72
CA ARG A 86 5.12 8.10 21.00
C ARG A 86 4.79 7.46 19.65
N THR A 87 3.71 6.69 19.59
CA THR A 87 3.25 6.09 18.32
C THR A 87 2.82 7.18 17.34
N ALA A 88 2.07 8.18 17.80
CA ALA A 88 1.64 9.30 16.99
C ALA A 88 2.84 10.11 16.48
N ASP A 89 3.79 10.44 17.35
CA ASP A 89 4.99 11.21 17.00
C ASP A 89 5.84 10.48 15.93
N LEU A 90 6.01 9.15 16.06
CA LEU A 90 6.74 8.36 15.08
C LEU A 90 6.02 8.27 13.73
N ILE A 91 4.69 8.19 13.74
CA ILE A 91 3.88 8.22 12.52
C ILE A 91 4.00 9.57 11.83
N GLU A 92 3.87 10.68 12.58
CA GLU A 92 3.98 12.02 12.03
C GLU A 92 5.38 12.26 11.43
N ALA A 93 6.45 11.92 12.15
CA ALA A 93 7.81 12.03 11.65
C ALA A 93 8.04 11.19 10.37
N ALA A 94 7.46 9.97 10.31
CA ALA A 94 7.57 9.13 9.12
C ALA A 94 6.85 9.73 7.91
N TYR A 95 5.68 10.36 8.09
CA TYR A 95 5.00 11.05 7.00
C TYR A 95 5.70 12.34 6.60
N GLU A 96 6.18 13.15 7.54
CA GLU A 96 6.98 14.35 7.23
C GLU A 96 8.16 13.99 6.33
N GLU A 97 8.89 12.92 6.67
CA GLU A 97 10.08 12.50 5.91
C GLU A 97 9.72 11.92 4.54
N ILE A 98 8.72 11.02 4.45
CA ILE A 98 8.38 10.36 3.18
C ILE A 98 7.62 11.28 2.23
N CYS A 99 6.72 12.12 2.73
CA CYS A 99 6.04 13.12 1.93
C CYS A 99 7.01 14.21 1.45
N GLY A 100 7.95 14.66 2.30
CA GLY A 100 9.02 15.56 1.89
C GLY A 100 9.92 14.99 0.78
N ALA A 101 9.92 13.68 0.55
CA ALA A 101 10.60 13.09 -0.60
C ALA A 101 9.82 13.24 -1.92
N LEU A 102 8.55 13.67 -1.87
CA LEU A 102 7.71 13.98 -3.03
C LEU A 102 7.72 15.48 -3.38
N GLU A 103 8.48 16.30 -2.67
CA GLU A 103 8.61 17.72 -3.03
C GLU A 103 9.11 17.87 -4.47
N GLY A 104 8.40 18.70 -5.25
CA GLY A 104 8.71 18.95 -6.66
C GLY A 104 8.27 17.86 -7.63
N ALA A 105 7.68 16.77 -7.16
CA ALA A 105 7.04 15.78 -8.02
C ALA A 105 5.63 16.24 -8.41
N ASP A 106 5.16 15.79 -9.59
CA ASP A 106 3.75 15.72 -9.92
C ASP A 106 3.27 14.30 -9.57
N ALA A 107 2.65 14.14 -8.39
CA ALA A 107 2.25 12.83 -7.92
C ALA A 107 0.76 12.74 -7.56
N VAL A 108 0.13 11.66 -8.00
CA VAL A 108 -1.16 11.17 -7.49
C VAL A 108 -0.86 10.11 -6.44
N VAL A 109 -1.37 10.30 -5.23
CA VAL A 109 -1.09 9.44 -4.08
C VAL A 109 -2.39 8.87 -3.54
N THR A 110 -2.48 7.56 -3.43
CA THR A 110 -3.53 6.89 -2.66
C THR A 110 -2.94 6.18 -1.44
N PHE A 111 -3.76 5.49 -0.68
CA PHE A 111 -3.35 4.85 0.56
C PHE A 111 -3.39 3.32 0.48
N GLY A 112 -2.53 2.68 1.25
CA GLY A 112 -2.52 1.25 1.49
C GLY A 112 -3.11 0.89 2.86
N ASN A 113 -2.88 -0.36 3.30
CA ASN A 113 -3.43 -0.83 4.57
C ASN A 113 -2.75 -0.22 5.81
N VAL A 114 -1.47 0.16 5.73
CA VAL A 114 -0.77 0.73 6.89
C VAL A 114 -0.89 2.24 7.01
N ASP A 115 -1.38 2.92 5.98
CA ASP A 115 -1.43 4.37 5.95
C ASP A 115 -2.47 4.98 6.89
N ARG A 116 -2.19 6.21 7.33
CA ARG A 116 -3.07 7.07 8.14
C ARG A 116 -3.51 8.24 7.28
N LEU A 117 -4.72 8.18 6.75
CA LEU A 117 -5.19 9.11 5.74
C LEU A 117 -5.08 10.57 6.15
N GLU A 118 -5.56 10.90 7.37
CA GLU A 118 -5.54 12.27 7.88
C GLU A 118 -4.12 12.83 8.02
N VAL A 119 -3.17 11.98 8.41
CA VAL A 119 -1.77 12.37 8.58
C VAL A 119 -1.11 12.48 7.21
N LEU A 120 -1.32 11.52 6.32
CA LEU A 120 -0.83 11.55 4.94
C LEU A 120 -1.26 12.84 4.23
N GLN A 121 -2.56 13.18 4.27
CA GLN A 121 -3.09 14.41 3.64
C GLN A 121 -2.46 15.68 4.20
N ARG A 122 -2.16 15.71 5.51
CA ARG A 122 -1.56 16.87 6.16
C ARG A 122 -0.14 17.15 5.70
N TYR A 123 0.64 16.10 5.47
CA TYR A 123 2.05 16.20 5.10
C TYR A 123 2.32 16.15 3.59
N LEU A 124 1.30 15.82 2.79
CA LEU A 124 1.48 15.75 1.34
C LEU A 124 1.83 17.13 0.78
N PRO A 125 2.96 17.29 0.03
CA PRO A 125 3.38 18.58 -0.49
C PRO A 125 2.37 19.20 -1.44
N GLU A 126 2.33 20.53 -1.47
CA GLU A 126 1.52 21.27 -2.44
C GLU A 126 1.89 20.86 -3.88
N GLY A 127 0.89 20.74 -4.75
CA GLY A 127 1.07 20.24 -6.12
C GLY A 127 0.85 18.74 -6.29
N ASN A 128 0.90 17.96 -5.21
CA ASN A 128 0.53 16.55 -5.26
C ASN A 128 -0.96 16.35 -4.96
N THR A 129 -1.56 15.33 -5.55
CA THR A 129 -2.98 15.03 -5.40
C THR A 129 -3.19 13.78 -4.53
N PHE A 130 -3.92 13.91 -3.41
CA PHE A 130 -4.40 12.75 -2.66
C PHE A 130 -5.77 12.32 -3.17
N ILE A 131 -5.96 11.01 -3.35
CA ILE A 131 -7.21 10.43 -3.78
C ILE A 131 -7.50 9.13 -3.03
N GLU A 132 -8.66 9.06 -2.37
CA GLU A 132 -9.10 7.80 -1.75
C GLU A 132 -9.73 6.85 -2.77
N ALA A 133 -10.62 7.40 -3.60
CA ALA A 133 -11.24 6.72 -4.72
C ALA A 133 -11.78 7.76 -5.70
N GLY A 134 -11.55 7.57 -7.00
CA GLY A 134 -12.06 8.48 -8.02
C GLY A 134 -11.42 8.29 -9.38
N LEU A 135 -11.87 9.11 -10.32
CA LEU A 135 -11.39 9.15 -11.71
C LEU A 135 -10.46 10.32 -11.92
N LEU A 136 -9.41 10.07 -12.69
CA LEU A 136 -8.44 11.06 -13.15
C LEU A 136 -8.17 10.86 -14.63
N GLU A 137 -7.79 11.93 -15.31
CA GLU A 137 -7.16 11.84 -16.63
C GLU A 137 -5.64 12.01 -16.45
N ILE A 138 -4.85 11.01 -16.82
CA ILE A 138 -3.41 11.02 -16.74
C ILE A 138 -2.84 10.64 -18.10
N GLU A 139 -2.12 11.57 -18.72
CA GLU A 139 -1.50 11.36 -20.05
C GLU A 139 -2.52 10.91 -21.12
N GLY A 140 -3.76 11.39 -21.03
CA GLY A 140 -4.85 11.04 -21.95
C GLY A 140 -5.58 9.73 -21.64
N TRP A 141 -5.21 9.03 -20.56
CA TRP A 141 -5.88 7.82 -20.10
C TRP A 141 -6.93 8.11 -19.02
N ALA A 142 -8.07 7.43 -19.10
CA ALA A 142 -9.06 7.40 -18.03
C ALA A 142 -8.59 6.43 -16.91
N VAL A 143 -8.07 7.00 -15.83
CA VAL A 143 -7.47 6.25 -14.70
C VAL A 143 -8.41 6.25 -13.51
N GLY A 144 -8.89 5.08 -13.13
CA GLY A 144 -9.62 4.89 -11.87
C GLY A 144 -8.65 4.51 -10.75
N VAL A 145 -8.73 5.21 -9.63
CA VAL A 145 -7.89 4.93 -8.44
C VAL A 145 -8.78 4.56 -7.27
N VAL A 146 -8.44 3.50 -6.55
CA VAL A 146 -9.07 3.11 -5.27
C VAL A 146 -8.00 2.61 -4.30
N GLY A 147 -7.79 3.36 -3.22
CA GLY A 147 -6.89 2.96 -2.14
C GLY A 147 -7.49 1.94 -1.17
N GLY A 148 -6.67 1.51 -0.24
CA GLY A 148 -7.05 0.64 0.87
C GLY A 148 -6.67 -0.82 0.70
N GLY A 149 -6.44 -1.47 1.84
CA GLY A 149 -6.09 -2.89 1.95
C GLY A 149 -7.28 -3.78 2.30
N VAL A 150 -7.14 -5.10 2.11
CA VAL A 150 -8.14 -6.07 2.57
C VAL A 150 -8.01 -6.33 4.07
N PRO A 151 -9.09 -6.75 4.76
CA PRO A 151 -9.05 -7.03 6.19
C PRO A 151 -8.07 -8.16 6.53
N SER A 152 -7.12 -7.88 7.41
CA SER A 152 -6.11 -8.84 7.88
C SER A 152 -6.45 -9.46 9.25
N GLY A 153 -7.56 -9.05 9.85
CA GLY A 153 -7.92 -9.38 11.24
C GLY A 153 -7.14 -8.58 12.29
N LEU A 154 -6.20 -7.73 11.89
CA LEU A 154 -5.46 -6.82 12.79
C LEU A 154 -6.13 -5.47 12.96
N ARG A 155 -7.12 -5.16 12.14
CA ARG A 155 -7.84 -3.88 12.11
C ARG A 155 -6.87 -2.71 11.93
N VAL A 156 -6.06 -2.80 10.88
CA VAL A 156 -5.16 -1.70 10.47
C VAL A 156 -6.01 -0.60 9.83
N PRO A 157 -5.69 0.68 10.01
CA PRO A 157 -6.58 1.79 9.64
C PRO A 157 -6.93 1.90 8.16
N GLY A 158 -6.03 1.50 7.27
CA GLY A 158 -6.28 1.54 5.83
C GLY A 158 -7.02 0.31 5.28
N GLU A 159 -7.49 -0.63 6.14
CA GLU A 159 -8.27 -1.78 5.69
C GLU A 159 -9.70 -1.39 5.33
N LEU A 160 -10.16 -1.85 4.19
CA LEU A 160 -11.54 -1.73 3.71
C LEU A 160 -12.20 -3.11 3.67
N SER A 161 -13.48 -3.18 4.03
CA SER A 161 -14.26 -4.39 3.72
C SER A 161 -14.41 -4.57 2.21
N ASP A 162 -14.65 -5.79 1.76
CA ASP A 162 -14.86 -6.06 0.34
C ASP A 162 -16.13 -5.36 -0.19
N ASP A 163 -17.16 -5.19 0.64
CA ASP A 163 -18.36 -4.39 0.32
C ASP A 163 -18.03 -2.91 0.12
N GLU A 164 -17.15 -2.33 0.95
CA GLU A 164 -16.71 -0.95 0.79
C GLU A 164 -15.84 -0.78 -0.45
N MET A 165 -14.95 -1.73 -0.73
CA MET A 165 -14.16 -1.78 -1.96
C MET A 165 -15.08 -1.84 -3.19
N ALA A 166 -16.08 -2.74 -3.19
CA ALA A 166 -17.07 -2.87 -4.25
C ALA A 166 -17.85 -1.57 -4.48
N ARG A 167 -18.27 -0.91 -3.41
CA ARG A 167 -19.00 0.37 -3.48
C ARG A 167 -18.16 1.47 -4.13
N ARG A 168 -16.87 1.57 -3.76
CA ARG A 168 -15.93 2.55 -4.33
C ARG A 168 -15.64 2.26 -5.80
N LEU A 169 -15.41 1.01 -6.17
CA LEU A 169 -15.18 0.59 -7.53
C LEU A 169 -16.41 0.83 -8.43
N SER A 170 -17.61 0.52 -7.96
CA SER A 170 -18.86 0.76 -8.70
C SER A 170 -19.09 2.25 -9.00
N ALA A 171 -18.61 3.14 -8.14
CA ALA A 171 -18.72 4.58 -8.35
C ALA A 171 -17.78 5.10 -9.45
N LEU A 172 -16.75 4.36 -9.83
CA LEU A 172 -15.83 4.74 -10.92
C LEU A 172 -16.49 4.62 -12.30
N GLY A 173 -17.39 3.62 -12.51
CA GLY A 173 -17.80 3.21 -13.84
C GLY A 173 -16.64 2.56 -14.63
N PRO A 174 -16.74 2.42 -15.96
CA PRO A 174 -15.67 1.87 -16.80
C PRO A 174 -14.45 2.79 -16.87
N VAL A 175 -13.25 2.23 -16.77
CA VAL A 175 -11.98 2.95 -16.90
C VAL A 175 -11.04 2.19 -17.85
N GLU A 176 -10.03 2.88 -18.38
CA GLU A 176 -9.00 2.25 -19.23
C GLU A 176 -7.88 1.64 -18.37
N ILE A 177 -7.53 2.32 -17.29
CA ILE A 177 -6.54 1.88 -16.31
C ILE A 177 -7.18 1.86 -14.92
N LEU A 178 -7.11 0.72 -14.25
CA LEU A 178 -7.46 0.62 -12.83
C LEU A 178 -6.18 0.63 -12.00
N CYS A 179 -6.17 1.44 -10.94
CA CYS A 179 -5.11 1.49 -9.95
C CYS A 179 -5.70 1.21 -8.57
N THR A 180 -5.24 0.14 -7.90
CA THR A 180 -5.65 -0.18 -6.53
C THR A 180 -4.42 -0.46 -5.67
N HIS A 181 -4.55 -0.40 -4.33
CA HIS A 181 -3.46 -0.90 -3.50
C HIS A 181 -3.40 -2.43 -3.52
N VAL A 182 -4.54 -3.10 -3.45
CA VAL A 182 -4.62 -4.57 -3.37
C VAL A 182 -4.78 -5.23 -4.74
N PRO A 183 -4.26 -6.46 -4.95
CA PRO A 183 -4.49 -7.23 -6.16
C PRO A 183 -5.94 -7.76 -6.26
N PRO A 184 -6.36 -8.18 -7.47
CA PRO A 184 -7.56 -9.00 -7.61
C PRO A 184 -7.35 -10.36 -6.95
N ALA A 185 -8.43 -11.01 -6.49
CA ALA A 185 -8.41 -12.31 -5.83
C ALA A 185 -8.08 -13.47 -6.79
N VAL A 186 -6.89 -13.39 -7.41
CA VAL A 186 -6.35 -14.40 -8.33
C VAL A 186 -5.15 -15.08 -7.66
N PRO A 187 -5.09 -16.42 -7.57
CA PRO A 187 -4.05 -17.14 -6.83
C PRO A 187 -2.62 -16.72 -7.17
N GLN A 188 -2.34 -16.43 -8.43
CA GLN A 188 -1.01 -16.03 -8.90
C GLN A 188 -0.59 -14.63 -8.42
N LEU A 189 -1.56 -13.73 -8.20
CA LEU A 189 -1.34 -12.32 -7.86
C LEU A 189 -1.48 -12.03 -6.36
N GLN A 190 -2.41 -12.72 -5.68
CA GLN A 190 -2.76 -12.44 -4.28
C GLN A 190 -1.86 -13.10 -3.24
N ARG A 191 -0.98 -14.04 -3.65
CA ARG A 191 -0.15 -14.83 -2.73
C ARG A 191 1.26 -14.28 -2.63
N ASP A 192 1.68 -13.92 -1.41
CA ASP A 192 3.07 -13.71 -1.08
C ASP A 192 3.76 -15.09 -0.86
N VAL A 193 4.74 -15.42 -1.69
CA VAL A 193 5.37 -16.74 -1.67
C VAL A 193 6.35 -16.92 -0.50
N VAL A 194 6.78 -15.83 0.13
CA VAL A 194 7.67 -15.87 1.31
C VAL A 194 6.87 -15.70 2.60
N GLY A 195 5.96 -14.72 2.65
CA GLY A 195 5.11 -14.48 3.82
C GLY A 195 3.97 -15.51 3.97
N GLY A 196 3.64 -16.25 2.91
CA GLY A 196 2.55 -17.23 2.91
C GLY A 196 1.15 -16.62 3.03
N THR A 197 1.07 -15.29 3.02
CA THR A 197 -0.21 -14.56 3.13
C THR A 197 -0.94 -14.48 1.80
N GLN A 198 -2.26 -14.41 1.86
CA GLN A 198 -3.11 -14.14 0.71
C GLN A 198 -3.89 -12.86 0.96
N LYS A 199 -3.79 -11.90 0.06
CA LYS A 199 -4.39 -10.57 0.20
C LYS A 199 -4.96 -10.11 -1.14
N GLY A 200 -5.99 -10.76 -1.64
CA GLY A 200 -6.69 -10.36 -2.85
C GLY A 200 -8.10 -9.89 -2.53
N SER A 201 -8.60 -8.90 -3.26
CA SER A 201 -9.98 -8.45 -3.17
C SER A 201 -10.84 -9.14 -4.23
N GLN A 202 -11.94 -9.73 -3.78
CA GLN A 202 -12.94 -10.30 -4.67
C GLN A 202 -13.66 -9.20 -5.46
N ALA A 203 -13.92 -8.06 -4.82
CA ALA A 203 -14.55 -6.91 -5.47
C ALA A 203 -13.67 -6.35 -6.62
N VAL A 204 -12.34 -6.32 -6.44
CA VAL A 204 -11.41 -5.92 -7.51
C VAL A 204 -11.45 -6.93 -8.66
N LEU A 205 -11.49 -8.23 -8.35
CA LEU A 205 -11.59 -9.27 -9.38
C LEU A 205 -12.89 -9.14 -10.20
N GLU A 206 -14.03 -8.95 -9.52
CA GLU A 206 -15.33 -8.78 -10.15
C GLU A 206 -15.37 -7.54 -11.04
N TYR A 207 -14.85 -6.39 -10.56
CA TYR A 207 -14.73 -5.18 -11.36
C TYR A 207 -13.88 -5.40 -12.62
N VAL A 208 -12.72 -6.04 -12.49
CA VAL A 208 -11.82 -6.33 -13.64
C VAL A 208 -12.52 -7.19 -14.69
N LEU A 209 -13.27 -8.21 -14.26
CA LEU A 209 -13.99 -9.11 -15.18
C LEU A 209 -15.20 -8.42 -15.85
N GLU A 210 -15.88 -7.54 -15.14
CA GLU A 210 -17.06 -6.81 -15.63
C GLU A 210 -16.69 -5.66 -16.57
N HIS A 211 -15.79 -4.76 -16.12
CA HIS A 211 -15.46 -3.52 -16.84
C HIS A 211 -14.26 -3.64 -17.79
N ARG A 212 -13.45 -4.68 -17.64
CA ARG A 212 -12.32 -5.04 -18.51
C ARG A 212 -11.38 -3.86 -18.83
N PRO A 213 -10.84 -3.15 -17.80
CA PRO A 213 -9.81 -2.15 -18.04
C PRO A 213 -8.66 -2.79 -18.85
N GLN A 214 -7.97 -2.01 -19.67
CA GLN A 214 -6.82 -2.52 -20.42
C GLN A 214 -5.68 -2.93 -19.46
N PHE A 215 -5.50 -2.14 -18.40
CA PHE A 215 -4.45 -2.37 -17.39
C PHE A 215 -5.02 -2.27 -15.98
N HIS A 216 -4.48 -3.10 -15.09
CA HIS A 216 -4.69 -2.97 -13.65
C HIS A 216 -3.34 -2.99 -12.94
N TYR A 217 -3.00 -1.89 -12.23
CA TYR A 217 -1.80 -1.77 -11.41
C TYR A 217 -2.15 -1.84 -9.93
N PHE A 218 -1.33 -2.56 -9.15
CA PHE A 218 -1.56 -2.76 -7.72
C PHE A 218 -0.25 -3.00 -6.96
N GLY A 219 -0.30 -3.07 -5.62
CA GLY A 219 0.79 -3.37 -4.69
C GLY A 219 0.44 -4.47 -3.68
N ASP A 220 0.72 -4.22 -2.40
CA ASP A 220 0.43 -5.01 -1.19
C ASP A 220 1.11 -6.39 -1.12
N ILE A 221 1.40 -7.04 -2.23
CA ILE A 221 2.10 -8.31 -2.28
C ILE A 221 3.55 -8.09 -2.65
N HIS A 222 4.43 -8.15 -1.66
CA HIS A 222 5.84 -7.83 -1.84
C HIS A 222 6.62 -8.88 -2.63
N GLN A 223 6.20 -10.13 -2.57
CA GLN A 223 6.81 -11.26 -3.29
C GLN A 223 5.73 -12.13 -3.93
N PRO A 224 5.05 -11.60 -4.96
CA PRO A 224 3.97 -12.32 -5.64
C PRO A 224 4.51 -13.56 -6.37
N GLN A 225 3.66 -14.57 -6.53
CA GLN A 225 3.96 -15.72 -7.37
C GLN A 225 4.13 -15.30 -8.84
N ALA A 226 3.38 -14.30 -9.29
CA ALA A 226 3.55 -13.65 -10.59
C ALA A 226 3.51 -12.13 -10.44
N ILE A 227 4.44 -11.42 -11.10
CA ILE A 227 4.47 -9.95 -11.12
C ILE A 227 3.38 -9.40 -12.03
N ASN A 228 3.07 -10.13 -13.10
CA ASN A 228 1.99 -9.81 -14.03
C ASN A 228 1.17 -11.06 -14.38
N TRP A 229 -0.10 -10.85 -14.68
CA TRP A 229 -1.02 -11.91 -15.07
C TRP A 229 -2.18 -11.32 -15.87
N VAL A 230 -2.68 -12.04 -16.86
CA VAL A 230 -3.86 -11.62 -17.62
C VAL A 230 -5.10 -12.21 -16.96
N VAL A 231 -6.04 -11.33 -16.60
CA VAL A 231 -7.34 -11.67 -16.00
C VAL A 231 -8.44 -11.22 -16.96
N GLY A 232 -9.11 -12.17 -17.63
CA GLY A 232 -9.97 -11.84 -18.77
C GLY A 232 -9.15 -11.17 -19.88
N ASP A 233 -9.48 -9.92 -20.21
CA ASP A 233 -8.76 -9.11 -21.21
C ASP A 233 -7.80 -8.09 -20.57
N THR A 234 -7.73 -8.03 -19.23
CA THR A 234 -6.96 -7.05 -18.47
C THR A 234 -5.56 -7.56 -18.15
N LEU A 235 -4.52 -6.77 -18.48
CA LEU A 235 -3.17 -7.01 -17.98
C LEU A 235 -3.03 -6.46 -16.56
N CYS A 236 -3.02 -7.35 -15.56
CA CYS A 236 -2.81 -7.02 -14.16
C CYS A 236 -1.31 -7.05 -13.83
N LYS A 237 -0.78 -5.99 -13.21
CA LYS A 237 0.65 -5.85 -12.93
C LYS A 237 0.91 -5.30 -11.52
N ASN A 238 1.74 -6.00 -10.76
CA ASN A 238 2.21 -5.53 -9.47
C ASN A 238 3.26 -4.42 -9.64
N ALA A 239 3.00 -3.23 -9.10
CA ALA A 239 3.91 -2.06 -9.10
C ALA A 239 4.80 -2.00 -7.83
N GLY A 240 4.60 -2.89 -6.87
CA GLY A 240 5.46 -3.06 -5.70
C GLY A 240 6.65 -3.98 -6.04
N TYR A 241 7.58 -4.22 -5.22
CA TYR A 241 7.83 -3.67 -3.90
C TYR A 241 8.90 -2.58 -3.99
N PHE A 242 8.48 -1.30 -3.98
CA PHE A 242 9.37 -0.16 -4.20
C PHE A 242 10.47 -0.08 -3.14
N ARG A 243 10.15 -0.34 -1.85
CA ARG A 243 11.15 -0.35 -0.77
C ARG A 243 12.38 -1.20 -1.10
N ALA A 244 12.19 -2.39 -1.70
CA ALA A 244 13.30 -3.28 -2.03
C ALA A 244 14.06 -2.80 -3.27
N THR A 245 13.34 -2.39 -4.32
CA THR A 245 13.90 -2.19 -5.65
C THR A 245 14.30 -0.76 -5.95
N GLY A 246 13.60 0.23 -5.41
CA GLY A 246 13.68 1.65 -5.80
C GLY A 246 13.24 1.90 -7.25
N ARG A 247 12.50 0.95 -7.84
CA ARG A 247 12.07 1.03 -9.24
C ARG A 247 10.57 1.13 -9.34
N GLY A 248 10.09 2.01 -10.20
CA GLY A 248 8.70 2.08 -10.60
C GLY A 248 8.41 1.26 -11.85
N VAL A 249 7.15 1.08 -12.13
CA VAL A 249 6.63 0.49 -13.35
C VAL A 249 6.23 1.63 -14.28
N HIS A 250 6.88 1.73 -15.44
CA HIS A 250 6.45 2.66 -16.47
C HIS A 250 5.20 2.11 -17.15
N HIS A 251 4.17 2.93 -17.23
CA HIS A 251 3.03 2.65 -18.11
C HIS A 251 3.51 2.84 -19.55
N PRO A 252 3.19 1.91 -20.49
CA PRO A 252 3.53 2.12 -21.89
C PRO A 252 2.89 3.41 -22.39
N ALA A 253 3.68 4.21 -23.10
CA ALA A 253 3.13 5.35 -23.82
C ALA A 253 2.03 4.87 -24.78
N ALA A 254 0.96 5.66 -24.88
CA ALA A 254 -0.15 5.40 -25.80
C ALA A 254 0.30 5.39 -27.27
#